data_9b758aa101709368e34df73c880e2e59
#
_entry.id   9b758aa101709368e34df73c880e2e59
#
_cell.length_a   1.000
_cell.length_b   1.000
_cell.length_c   1.000
_cell.angle_alpha   90.00
_cell.angle_beta   90.00
_cell.angle_gamma   90.00
#
_symmetry.space_group_name_H-M   'P 1'
#
loop_
_entity.id
_entity.type
_entity.pdbx_description
1 polymer ?
#
loop_
_entity_poly.entity_id
_entity_poly.type
_entity_poly.pdbx_seq_one_letter_code
_entity_poly.pdbx_strand_id
1 'polypeptide(L)'
;MKIAKFNRIIALLLFSSCITILMMGSSSTYVHAQDLKTLIDRRSADLEDRVIEWRRHIHQNPELSNREYKTAEYIIEHLTELGLDVQTGVAHTGVVAILEGAAPGPVVALRADMDALPVTERTPIPFKSTVIGEYQGNQVGVMHACGHDTHVAILMGVAQILTELRSELKGTVKFIFQPAEEGAPAGEEGGAELMVKEGVLKNPDVDAIFGLHISDATPVGMITYKEGG
;
A
#
# COMPACT_ATOMS: atom_id res chain seq x y z
N MET A 1 -49.52 -15.36 -47.88
CA MET A 1 -49.70 -15.31 -46.41
C MET A 1 -48.74 -16.24 -45.63
N LYS A 2 -47.61 -16.67 -46.21
CA LYS A 2 -46.60 -17.54 -45.53
C LYS A 2 -45.28 -16.83 -45.19
N ILE A 3 -44.96 -15.67 -45.79
CA ILE A 3 -43.71 -14.96 -45.62
C ILE A 3 -43.67 -14.13 -44.30
N ALA A 4 -44.84 -13.64 -43.83
CA ALA A 4 -44.88 -12.80 -42.61
C ALA A 4 -44.65 -13.59 -41.28
N LYS A 5 -44.88 -14.96 -41.28
CA LYS A 5 -44.62 -15.78 -40.08
C LYS A 5 -43.15 -16.17 -39.93
N PHE A 6 -42.43 -16.27 -41.03
CA PHE A 6 -41.00 -16.65 -41.01
C PHE A 6 -40.12 -15.53 -40.42
N ASN A 7 -40.40 -14.27 -40.79
CA ASN A 7 -39.66 -13.13 -40.27
C ASN A 7 -39.86 -12.87 -38.76
N ARG A 8 -41.00 -13.26 -38.20
CA ARG A 8 -41.27 -13.11 -36.75
C ARG A 8 -40.50 -14.15 -35.90
N ILE A 9 -40.28 -15.32 -36.41
CA ILE A 9 -39.52 -16.40 -35.70
C ILE A 9 -38.03 -16.06 -35.69
N ILE A 10 -37.50 -15.54 -36.78
CA ILE A 10 -36.10 -15.11 -36.85
C ILE A 10 -35.84 -13.89 -35.95
N ALA A 11 -36.75 -12.93 -35.90
CA ALA A 11 -36.63 -11.76 -34.99
C ALA A 11 -36.68 -12.15 -33.51
N LEU A 12 -37.52 -13.15 -33.13
CA LEU A 12 -37.57 -13.65 -31.76
C LEU A 12 -36.31 -14.42 -31.37
N LEU A 13 -35.73 -15.20 -32.29
CA LEU A 13 -34.49 -15.95 -32.05
C LEU A 13 -33.28 -15.02 -31.92
N LEU A 14 -33.20 -13.95 -32.71
CA LEU A 14 -32.13 -12.97 -32.61
C LEU A 14 -32.27 -12.12 -31.32
N PHE A 15 -33.47 -11.79 -30.86
CA PHE A 15 -33.70 -11.06 -29.63
C PHE A 15 -33.40 -11.93 -28.39
N SER A 16 -33.74 -13.23 -28.43
CA SER A 16 -33.38 -14.16 -27.36
C SER A 16 -31.86 -14.37 -27.25
N SER A 17 -31.16 -14.44 -28.40
CA SER A 17 -29.71 -14.61 -28.45
C SER A 17 -28.95 -13.37 -27.89
N CYS A 18 -29.46 -12.15 -28.17
CA CYS A 18 -28.86 -10.92 -27.61
C CYS A 18 -29.05 -10.79 -26.09
N ILE A 19 -30.19 -11.18 -25.55
CA ILE A 19 -30.47 -11.17 -24.10
C ILE A 19 -29.58 -12.19 -23.37
N THR A 20 -29.35 -13.37 -23.96
CA THR A 20 -28.49 -14.41 -23.36
C THR A 20 -27.04 -13.99 -23.34
N ILE A 21 -26.54 -13.29 -24.36
CA ILE A 21 -25.16 -12.77 -24.41
C ILE A 21 -24.99 -11.63 -23.39
N LEU A 22 -26.00 -10.75 -23.18
CA LEU A 22 -25.93 -9.67 -22.21
C LEU A 22 -25.92 -10.18 -20.75
N MET A 23 -26.64 -11.27 -20.47
CA MET A 23 -26.67 -11.90 -19.13
C MET A 23 -25.38 -12.69 -18.84
N MET A 24 -24.71 -13.27 -19.84
CA MET A 24 -23.46 -13.99 -19.64
C MET A 24 -22.28 -13.05 -19.33
N GLY A 25 -22.27 -11.84 -19.91
CA GLY A 25 -21.23 -10.83 -19.62
C GLY A 25 -21.25 -10.32 -18.17
N SER A 26 -22.44 -10.14 -17.60
CA SER A 26 -22.59 -9.67 -16.21
C SER A 26 -22.23 -10.71 -15.15
N SER A 27 -22.44 -12.00 -15.44
CA SER A 27 -22.12 -13.09 -14.52
C SER A 27 -20.61 -13.34 -14.44
N SER A 28 -19.89 -13.20 -15.55
CA SER A 28 -18.44 -13.44 -15.61
C SER A 28 -17.64 -12.44 -14.79
N THR A 29 -18.01 -11.14 -14.85
CA THR A 29 -17.33 -10.11 -14.06
C THR A 29 -17.58 -10.22 -12.57
N TYR A 30 -18.77 -10.64 -12.16
CA TYR A 30 -19.11 -10.82 -10.75
C TYR A 30 -18.41 -12.03 -10.13
N VAL A 31 -18.33 -13.14 -10.84
CA VAL A 31 -17.60 -14.36 -10.42
C VAL A 31 -16.09 -14.04 -10.28
N HIS A 32 -15.52 -13.34 -11.26
CA HIS A 32 -14.09 -12.97 -11.21
C HIS A 32 -13.74 -12.08 -10.00
N ALA A 33 -14.57 -11.08 -9.67
CA ALA A 33 -14.35 -10.21 -8.51
C ALA A 33 -14.43 -10.98 -7.17
N GLN A 34 -15.32 -11.96 -7.08
CA GLN A 34 -15.46 -12.80 -5.89
C GLN A 34 -14.29 -13.77 -5.74
N ASP A 35 -13.77 -14.30 -6.84
CA ASP A 35 -12.57 -15.13 -6.87
C ASP A 35 -11.33 -14.34 -6.43
N LEU A 36 -11.16 -13.09 -6.91
CA LEU A 36 -10.06 -12.23 -6.56
C LEU A 36 -10.08 -11.86 -5.07
N LYS A 37 -11.26 -11.51 -4.52
CA LYS A 37 -11.39 -11.25 -3.08
C LYS A 37 -10.95 -12.46 -2.24
N THR A 38 -11.44 -13.64 -2.58
CA THR A 38 -11.11 -14.89 -1.87
C THR A 38 -9.61 -15.18 -1.96
N LEU A 39 -8.99 -14.88 -3.10
CA LEU A 39 -7.55 -15.05 -3.30
C LEU A 39 -6.74 -14.07 -2.43
N ILE A 40 -7.14 -12.81 -2.38
CA ILE A 40 -6.52 -11.80 -1.52
C ILE A 40 -6.65 -12.19 -0.04
N ASP A 41 -7.84 -12.60 0.42
CA ASP A 41 -8.07 -13.01 1.80
C ASP A 41 -7.13 -14.18 2.19
N ARG A 42 -6.99 -15.18 1.32
CA ARG A 42 -6.07 -16.30 1.54
C ARG A 42 -4.60 -15.86 1.58
N ARG A 43 -4.16 -15.06 0.59
CA ARG A 43 -2.78 -14.55 0.54
C ARG A 43 -2.44 -13.70 1.77
N SER A 44 -3.40 -12.91 2.23
CA SER A 44 -3.22 -12.10 3.45
C SER A 44 -3.05 -12.99 4.68
N ALA A 45 -3.84 -14.06 4.81
CA ALA A 45 -3.71 -15.01 5.90
C ALA A 45 -2.38 -15.78 5.84
N ASP A 46 -1.95 -16.20 4.65
CA ASP A 46 -0.67 -16.89 4.44
C ASP A 46 0.54 -16.01 4.79
N LEU A 47 0.41 -14.68 4.70
CA LEU A 47 1.48 -13.71 4.91
C LEU A 47 1.51 -13.11 6.33
N GLU A 48 0.50 -13.38 7.17
CA GLU A 48 0.34 -12.75 8.48
C GLU A 48 1.59 -12.85 9.36
N ASP A 49 2.16 -14.04 9.50
CA ASP A 49 3.35 -14.26 10.33
C ASP A 49 4.56 -13.43 9.86
N ARG A 50 4.72 -13.29 8.54
CA ARG A 50 5.79 -12.49 7.95
C ARG A 50 5.59 -10.98 8.18
N VAL A 51 4.36 -10.50 8.05
CA VAL A 51 4.03 -9.09 8.34
C VAL A 51 4.28 -8.76 9.82
N ILE A 52 3.94 -9.68 10.73
CA ILE A 52 4.26 -9.57 12.16
C ILE A 52 5.78 -9.53 12.40
N GLU A 53 6.54 -10.37 11.70
CA GLU A 53 8.00 -10.43 11.79
C GLU A 53 8.65 -9.12 11.30
N TRP A 54 8.23 -8.60 10.12
CA TRP A 54 8.69 -7.32 9.60
C TRP A 54 8.37 -6.17 10.54
N ARG A 55 7.15 -6.11 11.04
CA ARG A 55 6.73 -5.09 12.01
C ARG A 55 7.61 -5.11 13.26
N ARG A 56 7.89 -6.28 13.84
CA ARG A 56 8.73 -6.43 15.02
C ARG A 56 10.18 -6.05 14.76
N HIS A 57 10.70 -6.39 13.58
CA HIS A 57 12.04 -5.98 13.16
C HIS A 57 12.17 -4.46 13.08
N ILE A 58 11.23 -3.78 12.43
CA ILE A 58 11.21 -2.32 12.29
C ILE A 58 11.03 -1.68 13.67
N HIS A 59 10.12 -2.19 14.50
CA HIS A 59 9.89 -1.70 15.86
C HIS A 59 11.14 -1.76 16.75
N GLN A 60 11.93 -2.80 16.61
CA GLN A 60 13.16 -3.01 17.38
C GLN A 60 14.32 -2.12 16.91
N ASN A 61 14.26 -1.61 15.69
CA ASN A 61 15.30 -0.83 15.03
C ASN A 61 14.78 0.55 14.55
N PRO A 62 14.13 1.35 15.41
CA PRO A 62 13.51 2.60 15.00
C PRO A 62 14.54 3.67 14.67
N GLU A 63 14.23 4.53 13.70
CA GLU A 63 15.07 5.65 13.29
C GLU A 63 14.25 6.94 13.26
N LEU A 64 14.87 8.06 13.64
CA LEU A 64 14.22 9.38 13.67
C LEU A 64 14.05 9.95 12.26
N SER A 65 13.15 10.92 12.13
CA SER A 65 12.86 11.66 10.90
C SER A 65 14.11 12.09 10.13
N ASN A 66 14.16 11.89 8.82
CA ASN A 66 15.29 12.10 7.91
C ASN A 66 16.56 11.28 8.26
N ARG A 67 16.43 10.26 9.09
CA ARG A 67 17.54 9.36 9.49
C ARG A 67 17.17 7.88 9.32
N GLU A 68 16.08 7.58 8.61
CA GLU A 68 15.48 6.25 8.43
C GLU A 68 16.27 5.40 7.41
N TYR A 69 17.61 5.43 7.46
CA TYR A 69 18.47 4.78 6.47
C TYR A 69 18.36 3.27 6.46
N LYS A 70 18.36 2.62 7.65
CA LYS A 70 18.25 1.16 7.74
C LYS A 70 16.82 0.69 7.47
N THR A 71 15.84 1.48 7.88
CA THR A 71 14.43 1.24 7.55
C THR A 71 14.22 1.28 6.05
N ALA A 72 14.80 2.30 5.38
CA ALA A 72 14.78 2.40 3.92
C ALA A 72 15.50 1.20 3.25
N GLU A 73 16.69 0.84 3.72
CA GLU A 73 17.43 -0.32 3.20
C GLU A 73 16.63 -1.62 3.30
N TYR A 74 15.98 -1.86 4.45
CA TYR A 74 15.13 -3.03 4.67
C TYR A 74 13.93 -3.08 3.72
N ILE A 75 13.29 -1.92 3.47
CA ILE A 75 12.19 -1.79 2.52
C ILE A 75 12.69 -2.04 1.08
N ILE A 76 13.82 -1.43 0.71
CA ILE A 76 14.43 -1.56 -0.62
C ILE A 76 14.76 -3.01 -0.94
N GLU A 77 15.37 -3.74 0.00
CA GLU A 77 15.70 -5.16 -0.14
C GLU A 77 14.44 -5.96 -0.48
N HIS A 78 13.37 -5.83 0.32
CA HIS A 78 12.11 -6.52 0.09
C HIS A 78 11.48 -6.20 -1.27
N LEU A 79 11.37 -4.91 -1.63
CA LEU A 79 10.74 -4.49 -2.89
C LEU A 79 11.57 -4.93 -4.12
N THR A 80 12.90 -4.95 -3.99
CA THR A 80 13.81 -5.43 -5.04
C THR A 80 13.69 -6.94 -5.22
N GLU A 81 13.55 -7.72 -4.14
CA GLU A 81 13.30 -9.17 -4.20
C GLU A 81 11.98 -9.49 -4.91
N LEU A 82 10.97 -8.62 -4.78
CA LEU A 82 9.71 -8.72 -5.53
C LEU A 82 9.87 -8.36 -7.02
N GLY A 83 11.02 -7.88 -7.46
CA GLY A 83 11.28 -7.47 -8.84
C GLY A 83 10.59 -6.15 -9.23
N LEU A 84 10.35 -5.27 -8.27
CA LEU A 84 9.78 -3.94 -8.51
C LEU A 84 10.87 -2.96 -8.93
N ASP A 85 10.49 -1.92 -9.70
CA ASP A 85 11.34 -0.77 -9.99
C ASP A 85 11.34 0.17 -8.78
N VAL A 86 12.49 0.30 -8.10
CA VAL A 86 12.62 0.98 -6.82
C VAL A 86 13.44 2.26 -6.97
N GLN A 87 12.83 3.40 -6.69
CA GLN A 87 13.48 4.69 -6.56
C GLN A 87 13.80 4.96 -5.08
N THR A 88 15.04 5.31 -4.78
CA THR A 88 15.54 5.54 -3.43
C THR A 88 15.96 6.99 -3.22
N GLY A 89 16.04 7.43 -1.96
CA GLY A 89 16.52 8.77 -1.60
C GLY A 89 15.53 9.89 -1.91
N VAL A 90 14.25 9.58 -2.07
CA VAL A 90 13.18 10.58 -2.26
C VAL A 90 12.94 11.27 -0.91
N ALA A 91 13.06 12.58 -0.86
CA ALA A 91 13.04 13.37 0.38
C ALA A 91 13.99 12.78 1.45
N HIS A 92 15.25 12.56 1.07
CA HIS A 92 16.37 11.99 1.85
C HIS A 92 16.36 10.46 1.95
N THR A 93 15.42 9.88 2.68
CA THR A 93 15.38 8.43 3.00
C THR A 93 14.16 7.72 2.42
N GLY A 94 13.23 8.44 1.82
CA GLY A 94 12.01 7.87 1.27
C GLY A 94 12.27 6.91 0.12
N VAL A 95 11.36 5.94 -0.02
CA VAL A 95 11.41 4.87 -1.02
C VAL A 95 10.12 4.87 -1.82
N VAL A 96 10.23 4.76 -3.13
CA VAL A 96 9.10 4.65 -4.05
C VAL A 96 9.28 3.43 -4.94
N ALA A 97 8.23 2.63 -5.10
CA ALA A 97 8.25 1.52 -6.04
C ALA A 97 7.02 1.54 -6.95
N ILE A 98 7.17 1.04 -8.17
CA ILE A 98 6.11 1.01 -9.17
C ILE A 98 5.81 -0.44 -9.56
N LEU A 99 4.54 -0.79 -9.53
CA LEU A 99 3.99 -2.03 -10.03
C LEU A 99 3.02 -1.73 -11.18
N GLU A 100 3.44 -2.04 -12.40
CA GLU A 100 2.55 -1.98 -13.57
C GLU A 100 1.72 -3.26 -13.64
N GLY A 101 0.40 -3.13 -13.72
CA GLY A 101 -0.52 -4.24 -13.93
C GLY A 101 -0.50 -4.77 -15.37
N ALA A 102 -1.31 -5.80 -15.64
CA ALA A 102 -1.36 -6.48 -16.95
C ALA A 102 -2.14 -5.70 -18.03
N ALA A 103 -2.89 -4.67 -17.66
CA ALA A 103 -3.70 -3.87 -18.59
C ALA A 103 -3.71 -2.39 -18.18
N PRO A 104 -3.92 -1.46 -19.12
CA PRO A 104 -4.07 -0.04 -18.81
C PRO A 104 -5.19 0.23 -17.81
N GLY A 105 -5.00 1.23 -16.97
CA GLY A 105 -5.96 1.65 -15.96
C GLY A 105 -5.45 2.85 -15.16
N PRO A 106 -6.09 3.19 -14.04
CA PRO A 106 -5.68 4.31 -13.19
C PRO A 106 -4.33 4.04 -12.50
N VAL A 107 -3.72 5.13 -12.04
CA VAL A 107 -2.54 5.09 -11.17
C VAL A 107 -2.97 5.35 -9.73
N VAL A 108 -2.82 4.35 -8.89
CA VAL A 108 -3.16 4.44 -7.46
C VAL A 108 -1.90 4.42 -6.63
N ALA A 109 -1.73 5.41 -5.76
CA ALA A 109 -0.65 5.43 -4.79
C ALA A 109 -1.12 4.86 -3.45
N LEU A 110 -0.24 4.09 -2.80
CA LEU A 110 -0.40 3.58 -1.44
C LEU A 110 0.76 4.10 -0.60
N ARG A 111 0.45 4.74 0.53
CA ARG A 111 1.43 5.44 1.36
C ARG A 111 1.53 4.83 2.75
N ALA A 112 2.76 4.64 3.23
CA ALA A 112 3.09 4.43 4.64
C ALA A 112 4.18 5.41 5.06
N ASP A 113 4.06 5.99 6.25
CA ASP A 113 5.12 6.70 6.94
C ASP A 113 6.09 5.71 7.59
N MET A 114 7.35 6.14 7.84
CA MET A 114 8.40 5.20 8.25
C MET A 114 9.31 5.69 9.39
N ASP A 115 9.14 6.92 9.84
CA ASP A 115 9.95 7.51 10.92
C ASP A 115 9.43 7.15 12.32
N ALA A 116 10.32 7.22 13.30
CA ALA A 116 10.05 6.99 14.72
C ALA A 116 10.20 8.28 15.54
N LEU A 117 9.73 8.23 16.77
CA LEU A 117 9.69 9.34 17.71
C LEU A 117 10.84 9.34 18.74
N PRO A 118 11.26 10.49 19.24
CA PRO A 118 12.24 10.62 20.32
C PRO A 118 11.64 10.25 21.69
N VAL A 119 11.19 8.99 21.83
CA VAL A 119 10.49 8.44 22.99
C VAL A 119 11.24 7.21 23.52
N THR A 120 11.50 7.16 24.82
CA THR A 120 12.07 5.98 25.47
C THR A 120 11.00 4.91 25.67
N GLU A 121 11.16 3.75 25.05
CA GLU A 121 10.21 2.67 25.20
C GLU A 121 10.27 2.03 26.59
N ARG A 122 9.10 1.89 27.23
CA ARG A 122 8.94 1.30 28.56
C ARG A 122 8.08 0.04 28.59
N THR A 123 7.66 -0.45 27.41
CA THR A 123 6.84 -1.66 27.31
C THR A 123 7.65 -2.92 27.62
N PRO A 124 7.06 -3.93 28.28
CA PRO A 124 7.76 -5.18 28.62
C PRO A 124 7.63 -6.22 27.50
N ILE A 125 7.84 -5.83 26.26
CA ILE A 125 7.76 -6.75 25.11
C ILE A 125 9.15 -7.22 24.68
N PRO A 126 9.30 -8.45 24.11
CA PRO A 126 10.61 -9.03 23.80
C PRO A 126 11.33 -8.32 22.65
N PHE A 127 10.61 -7.60 21.79
CA PHE A 127 11.14 -6.85 20.66
C PHE A 127 11.11 -5.32 20.88
N LYS A 128 11.10 -4.87 22.13
CA LYS A 128 11.16 -3.44 22.46
C LYS A 128 12.42 -2.79 21.92
N SER A 129 12.32 -1.52 21.56
CA SER A 129 13.47 -0.71 21.21
C SER A 129 14.36 -0.42 22.42
N THR A 130 15.66 -0.50 22.19
CA THR A 130 16.72 -0.01 23.10
C THR A 130 17.60 1.03 22.40
N VAL A 131 17.14 1.53 21.26
CA VAL A 131 17.89 2.49 20.44
C VAL A 131 17.96 3.83 21.16
N ILE A 132 19.15 4.41 21.14
CA ILE A 132 19.41 5.78 21.57
C ILE A 132 19.81 6.56 20.34
N GLY A 133 19.15 7.69 20.10
CA GLY A 133 19.43 8.63 19.02
C GLY A 133 19.72 10.02 19.54
N GLU A 134 20.12 10.92 18.65
CA GLU A 134 20.27 12.34 18.96
C GLU A 134 19.05 13.13 18.44
N TYR A 135 18.44 13.89 19.33
CA TYR A 135 17.32 14.78 18.97
C TYR A 135 17.51 16.13 19.65
N GLN A 136 17.60 17.20 18.85
CA GLN A 136 17.83 18.58 19.32
C GLN A 136 19.05 18.71 20.25
N GLY A 137 20.15 18.04 19.90
CA GLY A 137 21.40 18.06 20.66
C GLY A 137 21.41 17.20 21.93
N ASN A 138 20.38 16.40 22.18
CA ASN A 138 20.28 15.52 23.35
C ASN A 138 20.21 14.04 22.93
N GLN A 139 20.79 13.19 23.78
CA GLN A 139 20.61 11.74 23.65
C GLN A 139 19.24 11.34 24.17
N VAL A 140 18.43 10.68 23.34
CA VAL A 140 17.05 10.27 23.67
C VAL A 140 16.83 8.83 23.27
N GLY A 141 15.89 8.13 23.94
CA GLY A 141 15.38 6.86 23.43
C GLY A 141 14.59 7.09 22.15
N VAL A 142 14.60 6.12 21.26
CA VAL A 142 13.83 6.16 20.01
C VAL A 142 12.86 5.00 19.97
N MET A 143 11.60 5.27 19.60
CA MET A 143 10.52 4.27 19.57
C MET A 143 9.51 4.58 18.46
N HIS A 144 9.01 3.55 17.79
CA HIS A 144 7.78 3.65 16.99
C HIS A 144 6.55 3.79 17.90
N ALA A 145 6.33 4.99 18.44
CA ALA A 145 5.23 5.26 19.36
C ALA A 145 3.94 5.71 18.64
N CYS A 146 4.01 6.02 17.34
CA CYS A 146 2.86 6.35 16.50
C CYS A 146 2.38 5.16 15.63
N GLY A 147 3.17 4.07 15.57
CA GLY A 147 2.78 2.85 14.86
C GLY A 147 3.20 2.77 13.41
N HIS A 148 4.13 3.62 12.96
CA HIS A 148 4.63 3.61 11.58
C HIS A 148 5.32 2.27 11.21
N ASP A 149 5.90 1.55 12.18
CA ASP A 149 6.36 0.16 12.02
C ASP A 149 5.26 -0.78 11.49
N THR A 150 4.02 -0.58 11.94
CA THR A 150 2.86 -1.35 11.46
C THR A 150 2.46 -0.91 10.05
N HIS A 151 2.48 0.39 9.76
CA HIS A 151 2.13 0.90 8.44
C HIS A 151 3.10 0.41 7.36
N VAL A 152 4.41 0.47 7.64
CA VAL A 152 5.45 -0.04 6.73
C VAL A 152 5.27 -1.54 6.49
N ALA A 153 5.12 -2.34 7.55
CA ALA A 153 4.99 -3.79 7.42
C ALA A 153 3.73 -4.20 6.62
N ILE A 154 2.61 -3.50 6.84
CA ILE A 154 1.38 -3.71 6.07
C ILE A 154 1.62 -3.37 4.60
N LEU A 155 2.25 -2.23 4.29
CA LEU A 155 2.49 -1.81 2.90
C LEU A 155 3.46 -2.75 2.18
N MET A 156 4.49 -3.29 2.87
CA MET A 156 5.34 -4.36 2.34
C MET A 156 4.53 -5.62 2.00
N GLY A 157 3.61 -6.02 2.87
CA GLY A 157 2.70 -7.16 2.61
C GLY A 157 1.77 -6.91 1.43
N VAL A 158 1.21 -5.70 1.32
CA VAL A 158 0.38 -5.31 0.18
C VAL A 158 1.18 -5.33 -1.11
N ALA A 159 2.44 -4.84 -1.10
CA ALA A 159 3.32 -4.88 -2.26
C ALA A 159 3.57 -6.31 -2.73
N GLN A 160 3.82 -7.26 -1.83
CA GLN A 160 3.99 -8.66 -2.16
C GLN A 160 2.73 -9.26 -2.78
N ILE A 161 1.57 -9.10 -2.13
CA ILE A 161 0.31 -9.68 -2.61
C ILE A 161 -0.05 -9.12 -3.99
N LEU A 162 0.05 -7.81 -4.19
CA LEU A 162 -0.27 -7.18 -5.47
C LEU A 162 0.71 -7.59 -6.57
N THR A 163 1.99 -7.78 -6.25
CA THR A 163 2.99 -8.30 -7.21
C THR A 163 2.65 -9.73 -7.64
N GLU A 164 2.27 -10.61 -6.72
CA GLU A 164 1.81 -11.97 -7.03
C GLU A 164 0.53 -11.99 -7.87
N LEU A 165 -0.32 -10.97 -7.73
CA LEU A 165 -1.57 -10.81 -8.47
C LEU A 165 -1.45 -9.87 -9.68
N ARG A 166 -0.24 -9.55 -10.12
CA ARG A 166 0.03 -8.59 -11.19
C ARG A 166 -0.77 -8.85 -12.47
N SER A 167 -0.98 -10.12 -12.84
CA SER A 167 -1.76 -10.51 -14.02
C SER A 167 -3.25 -10.12 -13.94
N GLU A 168 -3.78 -9.93 -12.75
CA GLU A 168 -5.17 -9.57 -12.50
C GLU A 168 -5.39 -8.05 -12.36
N LEU A 169 -4.28 -7.28 -12.24
CA LEU A 169 -4.35 -5.84 -12.00
C LEU A 169 -4.51 -5.07 -13.30
N LYS A 170 -5.34 -4.02 -13.24
CA LYS A 170 -5.44 -2.98 -14.27
C LYS A 170 -4.92 -1.66 -13.71
N GLY A 171 -4.09 -0.99 -14.50
CA GLY A 171 -3.44 0.26 -14.10
C GLY A 171 -2.11 0.03 -13.40
N THR A 172 -1.70 0.99 -12.59
CA THR A 172 -0.40 1.02 -11.93
C THR A 172 -0.59 1.27 -10.44
N VAL A 173 0.17 0.58 -9.61
CA VAL A 173 0.26 0.86 -8.17
C VAL A 173 1.61 1.49 -7.89
N LYS A 174 1.60 2.64 -7.22
CA LYS A 174 2.79 3.33 -6.72
C LYS A 174 2.86 3.18 -5.21
N PHE A 175 3.84 2.45 -4.70
CA PHE A 175 4.11 2.30 -3.27
C PHE A 175 5.01 3.45 -2.83
N ILE A 176 4.61 4.18 -1.79
CA ILE A 176 5.32 5.36 -1.26
C ILE A 176 5.60 5.13 0.22
N PHE A 177 6.88 4.99 0.57
CA PHE A 177 7.33 4.93 1.95
C PHE A 177 7.90 6.31 2.30
N GLN A 178 7.14 7.05 3.09
CA GLN A 178 7.38 8.47 3.38
C GLN A 178 8.23 8.64 4.63
N PRO A 179 9.37 9.37 4.57
CA PRO A 179 10.13 9.75 5.74
C PRO A 179 9.51 10.96 6.45
N ALA A 180 10.00 11.24 7.66
CA ALA A 180 9.81 12.49 8.41
C ALA A 180 8.35 12.98 8.47
N GLU A 181 7.41 12.07 8.76
CA GLU A 181 6.00 12.42 8.96
C GLU A 181 5.80 13.21 10.24
N GLU A 182 6.54 12.84 11.30
CA GLU A 182 6.52 13.49 12.62
C GLU A 182 7.24 14.87 12.64
N GLY A 183 7.78 15.25 11.49
CA GLY A 183 8.45 16.52 11.26
C GLY A 183 9.95 16.37 11.02
N ALA A 184 10.44 17.12 10.02
CA ALA A 184 11.87 17.16 9.71
C ALA A 184 12.68 17.80 10.85
N PRO A 185 13.96 17.41 11.03
CA PRO A 185 14.85 18.07 11.98
C PRO A 185 14.97 19.59 11.71
N ALA A 186 15.22 20.35 12.76
CA ALA A 186 15.32 21.82 12.66
C ALA A 186 16.33 22.24 11.61
N GLY A 187 15.88 23.06 10.65
CA GLY A 187 16.70 23.56 9.54
C GLY A 187 16.79 22.62 8.33
N GLU A 188 16.11 21.49 8.35
CA GLU A 188 15.97 20.56 7.22
C GLU A 188 14.57 20.62 6.61
N GLU A 189 14.47 20.40 5.30
CA GLU A 189 13.20 20.05 4.67
C GLU A 189 12.98 18.53 4.77
N GLY A 190 11.74 18.05 4.64
CA GLY A 190 11.45 16.61 4.67
C GLY A 190 9.96 16.30 4.54
N GLY A 191 9.64 15.06 4.81
CA GLY A 191 8.25 14.58 4.84
C GLY A 191 7.53 14.67 3.50
N ALA A 192 6.20 14.66 3.57
CA ALA A 192 5.33 14.68 2.39
C ALA A 192 5.55 15.93 1.52
N GLU A 193 5.82 17.08 2.13
CA GLU A 193 6.05 18.34 1.40
C GLU A 193 7.24 18.22 0.45
N LEU A 194 8.37 17.71 0.95
CA LEU A 194 9.58 17.54 0.12
C LEU A 194 9.35 16.45 -0.95
N MET A 195 8.70 15.33 -0.61
CA MET A 195 8.35 14.31 -1.60
C MET A 195 7.50 14.88 -2.75
N VAL A 196 6.54 15.75 -2.45
CA VAL A 196 5.69 16.39 -3.48
C VAL A 196 6.50 17.38 -4.31
N LYS A 197 7.39 18.17 -3.70
CA LYS A 197 8.34 19.05 -4.42
C LYS A 197 9.23 18.27 -5.38
N GLU A 198 9.67 17.08 -5.00
CA GLU A 198 10.49 16.19 -5.81
C GLU A 198 9.68 15.39 -6.83
N GLY A 199 8.34 15.58 -6.86
CA GLY A 199 7.48 15.01 -7.89
C GLY A 199 7.01 13.58 -7.63
N VAL A 200 6.93 13.14 -6.37
CA VAL A 200 6.48 11.77 -6.02
C VAL A 200 5.13 11.39 -6.61
N LEU A 201 4.23 12.37 -6.85
CA LEU A 201 2.91 12.15 -7.45
C LEU A 201 2.91 12.23 -8.98
N LYS A 202 4.10 12.34 -9.61
CA LYS A 202 4.32 12.41 -11.05
C LYS A 202 5.09 11.18 -11.55
N ASN A 203 5.05 10.94 -12.84
CA ASN A 203 5.82 9.90 -13.53
C ASN A 203 5.67 8.48 -12.95
N PRO A 204 4.47 7.88 -13.02
CA PRO A 204 3.22 8.37 -13.64
C PRO A 204 2.42 9.30 -12.70
N ASP A 205 1.56 10.13 -13.30
CA ASP A 205 0.64 10.99 -12.55
C ASP A 205 -0.32 10.13 -11.73
N VAL A 206 -0.47 10.44 -10.44
CA VAL A 206 -1.32 9.69 -9.51
C VAL A 206 -2.76 10.19 -9.57
N ASP A 207 -3.71 9.28 -9.83
CA ASP A 207 -5.15 9.58 -9.86
C ASP A 207 -5.78 9.59 -8.47
N ALA A 208 -5.29 8.71 -7.57
CA ALA A 208 -5.75 8.61 -6.19
C ALA A 208 -4.63 8.12 -5.27
N ILE A 209 -4.64 8.57 -4.01
CA ILE A 209 -3.69 8.12 -2.98
C ILE A 209 -4.44 7.67 -1.73
N PHE A 210 -3.97 6.57 -1.13
CA PHE A 210 -4.49 6.04 0.12
C PHE A 210 -3.35 5.85 1.11
N GLY A 211 -3.63 6.17 2.38
CA GLY A 211 -2.77 5.89 3.52
C GLY A 211 -3.56 5.28 4.66
N LEU A 212 -2.99 4.31 5.33
CA LEU A 212 -3.54 3.72 6.56
C LEU A 212 -2.88 4.37 7.76
N HIS A 213 -3.65 4.63 8.83
CA HIS A 213 -3.10 4.96 10.14
C HIS A 213 -3.78 4.12 11.22
N ILE A 214 -3.01 3.49 12.09
CA ILE A 214 -3.55 2.80 13.26
C ILE A 214 -4.03 3.83 14.29
N SER A 215 -5.03 3.47 15.08
CA SER A 215 -5.60 4.37 16.09
C SER A 215 -5.96 3.58 17.35
N ASP A 216 -5.59 4.10 18.50
CA ASP A 216 -5.98 3.57 19.82
C ASP A 216 -7.47 3.79 20.13
N ALA A 217 -8.12 4.74 19.45
CA ALA A 217 -9.54 5.03 19.57
C ALA A 217 -10.43 4.08 18.74
N THR A 218 -9.86 3.30 17.82
CA THR A 218 -10.62 2.38 16.96
C THR A 218 -10.45 0.94 17.44
N PRO A 219 -11.54 0.22 17.78
CA PRO A 219 -11.44 -1.18 18.21
C PRO A 219 -10.78 -2.08 17.18
N VAL A 220 -10.01 -3.07 17.65
CA VAL A 220 -9.36 -4.06 16.78
C VAL A 220 -10.39 -4.76 15.90
N GLY A 221 -10.07 -4.91 14.63
CA GLY A 221 -10.95 -5.49 13.61
C GLY A 221 -11.90 -4.51 12.94
N MET A 222 -11.86 -3.22 13.34
CA MET A 222 -12.62 -2.16 12.68
C MET A 222 -11.70 -1.29 11.83
N ILE A 223 -12.20 -0.89 10.66
CA ILE A 223 -11.59 0.12 9.80
C ILE A 223 -12.60 1.26 9.64
N THR A 224 -12.15 2.47 9.87
CA THR A 224 -12.93 3.69 9.63
C THR A 224 -12.29 4.48 8.49
N TYR A 225 -13.09 5.19 7.73
CA TYR A 225 -12.59 6.10 6.70
C TYR A 225 -13.38 7.40 6.71
N LYS A 226 -12.76 8.45 6.19
CA LYS A 226 -13.40 9.75 5.99
C LYS A 226 -13.50 10.02 4.50
N GLU A 227 -14.70 10.38 4.04
CA GLU A 227 -14.91 10.79 2.66
C GLU A 227 -14.31 12.17 2.41
N GLY A 228 -13.64 12.32 1.26
CA GLY A 228 -13.18 13.60 0.74
C GLY A 228 -11.87 14.11 1.35
N GLY A 229 -11.07 13.27 1.94
CA GLY A 229 -9.66 13.53 2.30
C GLY A 229 -9.40 14.77 3.18
#